data_a3d8b0373cf38bbfd8c365cba1e525f1
#
_entry.id   a3d8b0373cf38bbfd8c365cba1e525f1
#
_cell.length_a   1.000
_cell.length_b   1.000
_cell.length_c   1.000
_cell.angle_alpha   90.00
_cell.angle_beta   90.00
_cell.angle_gamma   90.00
#
_symmetry.space_group_name_H-M   'P 1'
#
loop_
_entity.id
_entity.type
_entity.pdbx_description
1 polymer ?
#
loop_
_entity_poly.entity_id
_entity_poly.type
_entity_poly.pdbx_seq_one_letter_code
_entity_poly.pdbx_strand_id
1 'polypeptide(L)'
;TSQDHKARDDGDTGPNTGGMGAYSPAPVVTPEVGARIMHEVIEPTLRGMYIDGAPYLGFLYAGLMIMGDGSPKVIEFNCRMGDPETQPILMRLKSDLVEI
;
A
#
# COMPACT_ATOMS: atom_id res chain seq x y z
N THR A 1 -4.45 1.51 -4.83
CA THR A 1 -4.16 2.00 -3.48
C THR A 1 -5.34 1.78 -2.54
N SER A 2 -5.04 1.70 -1.27
CA SER A 2 -6.05 1.63 -0.22
C SER A 2 -5.52 2.32 1.03
N GLN A 3 -6.43 2.67 1.92
CA GLN A 3 -6.08 3.26 3.20
C GLN A 3 -6.80 2.50 4.30
N ASP A 4 -6.02 2.12 5.31
CA ASP A 4 -6.48 1.36 6.46
C ASP A 4 -6.79 2.33 7.61
N HIS A 5 -7.87 2.06 8.32
CA HIS A 5 -8.24 2.78 9.53
C HIS A 5 -7.78 1.98 10.75
N LYS A 6 -6.73 2.43 11.42
CA LYS A 6 -6.09 1.69 12.52
C LYS A 6 -6.44 2.22 13.90
N ALA A 7 -6.88 3.47 14.02
CA ALA A 7 -7.32 4.02 15.29
C ALA A 7 -8.68 3.44 15.68
N ARG A 8 -8.80 3.02 16.95
CA ARG A 8 -10.00 2.30 17.43
C ARG A 8 -11.25 3.18 17.45
N ASP A 9 -11.11 4.45 17.79
CA ASP A 9 -12.23 5.34 18.06
C ASP A 9 -12.48 6.32 16.91
N ASP A 10 -13.67 6.90 16.87
CA ASP A 10 -14.04 7.88 15.85
C ASP A 10 -13.12 9.11 15.84
N GLY A 11 -12.98 9.74 14.67
CA GLY A 11 -12.12 10.90 14.50
C GLY A 11 -10.63 10.60 14.54
N ASP A 12 -10.26 9.38 14.18
CA ASP A 12 -8.86 8.90 14.12
C ASP A 12 -8.17 9.03 15.49
N THR A 13 -8.90 8.66 16.54
CA THR A 13 -8.43 8.73 17.93
C THR A 13 -8.38 7.35 18.57
N GLY A 14 -7.79 7.28 19.76
CA GLY A 14 -7.65 6.06 20.52
C GLY A 14 -6.43 5.23 20.12
N PRO A 15 -6.26 4.04 20.70
CA PRO A 15 -5.14 3.16 20.41
C PRO A 15 -5.17 2.64 18.97
N ASN A 16 -3.99 2.47 18.36
CA ASN A 16 -3.88 1.80 17.07
C ASN A 16 -4.17 0.31 17.20
N THR A 17 -4.81 -0.23 16.15
CA THR A 17 -5.16 -1.65 16.04
C THR A 17 -4.47 -2.27 14.83
N GLY A 18 -4.74 -3.55 14.56
CA GLY A 18 -4.29 -4.23 13.35
C GLY A 18 -5.03 -3.78 12.09
N GLY A 19 -6.09 -3.00 12.25
CA GLY A 19 -6.93 -2.46 11.19
C GLY A 19 -8.40 -2.56 11.55
N MET A 20 -9.12 -1.45 11.43
CA MET A 20 -10.55 -1.37 11.73
C MET A 20 -11.42 -1.43 10.49
N GLY A 21 -10.83 -1.20 9.33
CA GLY A 21 -11.48 -1.18 8.04
C GLY A 21 -10.58 -0.53 7.01
N ALA A 22 -10.95 -0.66 5.74
CA ALA A 22 -10.16 -0.10 4.66
C ALA A 22 -11.05 0.47 3.57
N TYR A 23 -10.54 1.43 2.84
CA TYR A 23 -11.20 1.99 1.66
C TYR A 23 -10.21 2.16 0.52
N SER A 24 -10.72 2.14 -0.70
CA SER A 24 -9.92 2.24 -1.93
C SER A 24 -10.71 3.04 -2.97
N PRO A 25 -10.07 3.93 -3.75
CA PRO A 25 -8.67 4.32 -3.64
C PRO A 25 -8.41 5.18 -2.40
N ALA A 26 -7.13 5.28 -2.00
CA ALA A 26 -6.72 6.16 -0.91
C ALA A 26 -6.73 7.62 -1.38
N PRO A 27 -7.55 8.51 -0.79
CA PRO A 27 -7.62 9.92 -1.24
C PRO A 27 -6.30 10.67 -1.08
N VAL A 28 -5.48 10.29 -0.11
CA VAL A 28 -4.17 10.90 0.12
C VAL A 28 -3.19 10.61 -1.02
N VAL A 29 -3.42 9.54 -1.78
CA VAL A 29 -2.57 9.16 -2.92
C VAL A 29 -3.13 9.79 -4.18
N THR A 30 -2.71 11.04 -4.46
CA THR A 30 -2.96 11.72 -5.72
C THR A 30 -2.14 11.08 -6.84
N PRO A 31 -2.41 11.40 -8.14
CA PRO A 31 -1.56 10.92 -9.22
C PRO A 31 -0.07 11.27 -9.04
N GLU A 32 0.23 12.44 -8.52
CA GLU A 32 1.60 12.88 -8.25
C GLU A 32 2.25 12.07 -7.13
N VAL A 33 1.52 11.84 -6.04
CA VAL A 33 1.99 11.00 -4.92
C VAL A 33 2.16 9.56 -5.37
N GLY A 34 1.25 9.04 -6.19
CA GLY A 34 1.35 7.70 -6.77
C GLY A 34 2.62 7.53 -7.60
N ALA A 35 2.94 8.52 -8.45
CA ALA A 35 4.17 8.51 -9.23
C ALA A 35 5.42 8.53 -8.34
N ARG A 36 5.42 9.31 -7.27
CA ARG A 36 6.50 9.33 -6.30
C ARG A 36 6.67 7.99 -5.60
N ILE A 37 5.59 7.34 -5.21
CA ILE A 37 5.63 6.01 -4.59
C ILE A 37 6.30 5.01 -5.54
N MET A 38 5.88 4.97 -6.79
CA MET A 38 6.48 4.08 -7.77
C MET A 38 7.97 4.34 -7.95
N HIS A 39 8.34 5.60 -8.10
CA HIS A 39 9.72 5.98 -8.41
C HIS A 39 10.65 5.92 -7.19
N GLU A 40 10.18 6.29 -6.01
CA GLU A 40 11.00 6.40 -4.80
C GLU A 40 10.98 5.15 -3.93
N VAL A 41 9.94 4.30 -4.06
CA VAL A 41 9.76 3.13 -3.18
C VAL A 41 9.74 1.82 -3.99
N ILE A 42 8.80 1.66 -4.90
CA ILE A 42 8.56 0.37 -5.56
C ILE A 42 9.71 -0.01 -6.49
N GLU A 43 10.05 0.87 -7.43
CA GLU A 43 11.12 0.58 -8.40
C GLU A 43 12.47 0.37 -7.73
N PRO A 44 12.92 1.21 -6.76
CA PRO A 44 14.18 0.96 -6.07
C PRO A 44 14.19 -0.36 -5.28
N THR A 45 13.06 -0.73 -4.67
CA THR A 45 12.94 -1.99 -3.93
C THR A 45 13.12 -3.19 -4.85
N LEU A 46 12.40 -3.21 -5.97
CA LEU A 46 12.49 -4.30 -6.94
C LEU A 46 13.88 -4.38 -7.57
N ARG A 47 14.46 -3.24 -7.89
CA ARG A 47 15.83 -3.17 -8.43
C ARG A 47 16.85 -3.69 -7.43
N GLY A 48 16.74 -3.28 -6.16
CA GLY A 48 17.63 -3.74 -5.10
C GLY A 48 17.57 -5.26 -4.92
N MET A 49 16.38 -5.83 -4.93
CA MET A 49 16.22 -7.29 -4.84
C MET A 49 16.82 -8.01 -6.04
N TYR A 50 16.67 -7.47 -7.24
CA TYR A 50 17.28 -8.04 -8.43
C TYR A 50 18.82 -8.02 -8.34
N ILE A 51 19.40 -6.89 -7.91
CA ILE A 51 20.84 -6.73 -7.74
C ILE A 51 21.38 -7.72 -6.69
N ASP A 52 20.64 -7.95 -5.61
CA ASP A 52 21.01 -8.89 -4.54
C ASP A 52 20.84 -10.36 -4.95
N GLY A 53 20.43 -10.64 -6.19
CA GLY A 53 20.25 -11.99 -6.70
C GLY A 53 18.95 -12.67 -6.28
N ALA A 54 18.00 -11.91 -5.77
CA ALA A 54 16.68 -12.38 -5.32
C ALA A 54 15.55 -11.59 -6.00
N PRO A 55 15.38 -11.69 -7.33
CA PRO A 55 14.33 -10.95 -8.02
C PRO A 55 12.95 -11.30 -7.45
N TYR A 56 12.15 -10.27 -7.22
CA TYR A 56 10.84 -10.44 -6.59
C TYR A 56 9.76 -10.70 -7.63
N LEU A 57 8.96 -11.72 -7.40
CA LEU A 57 7.78 -12.04 -8.19
C LEU A 57 6.63 -12.36 -7.24
N GLY A 58 5.46 -11.75 -7.47
CA GLY A 58 4.28 -11.96 -6.64
C GLY A 58 3.68 -10.66 -6.14
N PHE A 59 2.89 -10.77 -5.08
CA PHE A 59 2.28 -9.59 -4.46
C PHE A 59 3.30 -8.86 -3.58
N LEU A 60 3.40 -7.57 -3.78
CA LEU A 60 4.18 -6.69 -2.91
C LEU A 60 3.23 -5.70 -2.25
N TYR A 61 3.11 -5.82 -0.93
CA TYR A 61 2.41 -4.84 -0.09
C TYR A 61 3.44 -3.87 0.46
N ALA A 62 3.24 -2.59 0.22
CA ALA A 62 4.05 -1.54 0.81
C ALA A 62 3.17 -0.71 1.75
N GLY A 63 3.42 -0.79 3.03
CA GLY A 63 2.81 0.05 4.04
C GLY A 63 3.55 1.38 4.12
N LEU A 64 2.86 2.47 3.82
CA LEU A 64 3.47 3.78 3.67
C LEU A 64 2.76 4.82 4.54
N MET A 65 3.53 5.79 5.00
CA MET A 65 3.02 7.04 5.56
C MET A 65 3.30 8.15 4.55
N ILE A 66 2.25 8.86 4.13
CA ILE A 66 2.39 10.03 3.24
C ILE A 66 2.52 11.27 4.10
N MET A 67 3.64 11.95 3.96
CA MET A 67 3.91 13.17 4.73
C MET A 67 3.18 14.37 4.13
N GLY A 68 3.17 15.49 4.86
CA GLY A 68 2.47 16.70 4.43
C GLY A 68 2.96 17.30 3.10
N ASP A 69 4.22 17.05 2.74
CA ASP A 69 4.81 17.47 1.46
C ASP A 69 4.60 16.45 0.32
N GLY A 70 3.86 15.37 0.57
CA GLY A 70 3.62 14.29 -0.39
C GLY A 70 4.69 13.22 -0.43
N SER A 71 5.74 13.30 0.41
CA SER A 71 6.80 12.30 0.41
C SER A 71 6.34 11.00 1.07
N PRO A 72 6.57 9.84 0.43
CA PRO A 72 6.25 8.55 1.02
C PRO A 72 7.36 8.10 1.97
N LYS A 73 6.98 7.62 3.15
CA LYS A 73 7.89 6.98 4.10
C LYS A 73 7.46 5.55 4.30
N VAL A 74 8.38 4.61 4.12
CA VAL A 74 8.09 3.19 4.25
C VAL A 74 7.97 2.84 5.74
N ILE A 75 6.87 2.16 6.08
CA ILE A 75 6.67 1.56 7.40
C ILE A 75 7.06 0.09 7.35
N GLU A 76 6.53 -0.64 6.37
CA GLU A 76 6.77 -2.07 6.24
C GLU A 76 6.56 -2.56 4.82
N PHE A 77 7.07 -3.74 4.52
CA PHE A 77 6.75 -4.52 3.34
C PHE A 77 6.18 -5.88 3.73
N ASN A 78 5.26 -6.39 2.92
CA ASN A 78 4.74 -7.74 3.05
C ASN A 78 4.67 -8.43 1.69
N CYS A 79 4.77 -9.75 1.69
CA CYS A 79 4.73 -10.56 0.46
C CYS A 79 3.32 -11.11 0.20
N ARG A 80 2.31 -10.41 0.62
CA ARG A 80 0.91 -10.81 0.53
C ARG A 80 0.03 -9.59 0.39
N MET A 81 -1.23 -9.81 0.06
CA MET A 81 -2.22 -8.74 0.12
C MET A 81 -2.54 -8.38 1.57
N GLY A 82 -2.97 -7.16 1.79
CA GLY A 82 -3.29 -6.68 3.13
C GLY A 82 -4.64 -7.17 3.64
N ASP A 83 -4.77 -7.20 4.93
CA ASP A 83 -6.04 -7.42 5.62
C ASP A 83 -6.25 -6.20 6.54
N PRO A 84 -7.26 -5.37 6.31
CA PRO A 84 -8.49 -5.61 5.51
C PRO A 84 -8.49 -5.05 4.08
N GLU A 85 -7.37 -4.65 3.51
CA GLU A 85 -7.31 -3.93 2.23
C GLU A 85 -7.70 -4.79 1.02
N THR A 86 -7.58 -6.11 1.12
CA THR A 86 -7.84 -7.03 0.00
C THR A 86 -9.25 -6.88 -0.56
N GLN A 87 -10.26 -6.83 0.29
CA GLN A 87 -11.65 -6.75 -0.17
C GLN A 87 -11.93 -5.50 -1.00
N PRO A 88 -11.66 -4.26 -0.51
CA PRO A 88 -11.95 -3.08 -1.31
C PRO A 88 -11.10 -2.98 -2.58
N ILE A 89 -9.86 -3.50 -2.57
CA ILE A 89 -9.01 -3.51 -3.75
C ILE A 89 -9.59 -4.45 -4.81
N LEU A 90 -9.95 -5.67 -4.44
CA LEU A 90 -10.50 -6.65 -5.39
C LEU A 90 -11.84 -6.22 -5.96
N MET A 91 -12.67 -5.52 -5.19
CA MET A 91 -13.92 -4.97 -5.68
C MET A 91 -13.73 -3.94 -6.82
N ARG A 92 -12.56 -3.33 -6.91
CA ARG A 92 -12.22 -2.34 -7.95
C ARG A 92 -11.47 -2.95 -9.12
N LEU A 93 -11.15 -4.23 -9.07
CA LEU A 93 -10.41 -4.90 -10.14
C LEU A 93 -11.25 -4.93 -11.42
N LYS A 94 -10.66 -4.49 -12.55
CA LYS A 94 -11.34 -4.40 -13.84
C LYS A 94 -10.99 -5.54 -14.78
N SER A 95 -10.12 -6.44 -14.35
CA SER A 95 -9.72 -7.63 -15.11
C SER A 95 -9.89 -8.87 -14.23
N ASP A 96 -9.87 -10.03 -14.88
CA ASP A 96 -9.92 -11.30 -14.14
C ASP A 96 -8.58 -11.52 -13.41
N LEU A 97 -8.65 -11.79 -12.12
CA LEU A 97 -7.45 -12.02 -11.32
C LEU A 97 -6.67 -13.25 -11.80
N VAL A 98 -7.37 -14.26 -12.32
CA VAL A 98 -6.74 -15.50 -12.80
C VAL A 98 -5.95 -15.25 -14.09
N GLU A 99 -6.33 -14.24 -14.88
CA GLU A 99 -5.67 -13.90 -16.13
C GLU A 99 -4.45 -12.98 -15.97
N ILE A 100 -4.24 -12.49 -14.76
CA ILE A 100 -3.10 -11.60 -14.47
C ILE A 100 -1.78 -12.42 -14.17
#